data_34f1a9b6881176437235ba81bfc834f6
#
_entry.id   34f1a9b6881176437235ba81bfc834f6
#
_cell.length_a   1.000
_cell.length_b   1.000
_cell.length_c   1.000
_cell.angle_alpha   90.00
_cell.angle_beta   90.00
_cell.angle_gamma   90.00
#
_symmetry.space_group_name_H-M   'P 1'
#
loop_
_entity.id
_entity.type
_entity.pdbx_description
1 polymer ?
#
loop_
_entity_poly.entity_id
_entity_poly.type
_entity_poly.pdbx_seq_one_letter_code
_entity_poly.pdbx_strand_id
1 'polypeptide(L)'
;MKYTVALKQNHEFRRLYSKGKNAVSPYFVIYCRKTRRKISRLGITTGVKLGNAVKRNRARRRIREVYRTHEGKLLPGYDIVIVARTRSIYGRFDEMEHCFVQQMKKLGLIPARKGEERLGKGDKPQ
;
A
#
# COMPACT_ATOMS: atom_id res chain seq x y z
N MET A 1 -8.12 -12.07 3.95
CA MET A 1 -8.45 -11.06 2.96
C MET A 1 -9.48 -11.61 2.00
N LYS A 2 -10.54 -10.83 1.73
CA LYS A 2 -11.65 -11.34 0.92
C LYS A 2 -11.49 -11.07 -0.57
N TYR A 3 -10.76 -10.00 -0.91
CA TYR A 3 -10.72 -9.51 -2.30
C TYR A 3 -9.31 -9.43 -2.85
N THR A 4 -8.36 -10.03 -2.15
CA THR A 4 -6.95 -9.90 -2.49
C THR A 4 -6.27 -11.25 -2.35
N VAL A 5 -5.43 -11.58 -3.32
CA VAL A 5 -4.59 -12.78 -3.27
C VAL A 5 -3.12 -12.36 -3.32
N ALA A 6 -2.23 -13.30 -3.06
CA ALA A 6 -0.80 -12.99 -3.01
C ALA A 6 -0.21 -12.77 -4.39
N LEU A 7 0.66 -11.78 -4.49
CA LEU A 7 1.48 -11.53 -5.66
C LEU A 7 2.85 -12.18 -5.40
N LYS A 8 3.25 -13.12 -6.24
CA LYS A 8 4.40 -13.98 -5.94
C LYS A 8 5.55 -13.94 -6.94
N GLN A 9 5.29 -13.51 -8.18
CA GLN A 9 6.29 -13.62 -9.23
C GLN A 9 7.25 -12.43 -9.25
N ASN A 10 8.55 -12.70 -9.30
CA ASN A 10 9.56 -11.64 -9.31
C ASN A 10 9.43 -10.68 -10.47
N HIS A 11 9.07 -11.17 -11.66
CA HIS A 11 8.92 -10.29 -12.82
C HIS A 11 7.74 -9.33 -12.64
N GLU A 12 6.73 -9.73 -11.87
CA GLU A 12 5.59 -8.87 -11.59
C GLU A 12 5.96 -7.75 -10.63
N PHE A 13 6.80 -8.05 -9.63
CA PHE A 13 7.33 -7.02 -8.74
C PHE A 13 8.14 -6.00 -9.53
N ARG A 14 9.04 -6.48 -10.41
CA ARG A 14 9.87 -5.58 -11.21
C ARG A 14 9.04 -4.70 -12.12
N ARG A 15 7.97 -5.25 -12.69
CA ARG A 15 7.07 -4.47 -13.53
C ARG A 15 6.41 -3.34 -12.74
N LEU A 16 6.00 -3.62 -11.51
CA LEU A 16 5.40 -2.60 -10.66
C LEU A 16 6.40 -1.51 -10.31
N TYR A 17 7.64 -1.87 -10.01
CA TYR A 17 8.67 -0.88 -9.70
C TYR A 17 8.96 0.03 -10.89
N SER A 18 8.91 -0.48 -12.09
CA SER A 18 9.26 0.30 -13.29
C SER A 18 8.08 1.01 -13.92
N LYS A 19 6.88 0.44 -13.85
CA LYS A 19 5.71 0.97 -14.58
C LYS A 19 4.55 1.34 -13.70
N GLY A 20 4.57 0.98 -12.42
CA GLY A 20 3.49 1.32 -11.50
C GLY A 20 3.59 2.73 -10.99
N LYS A 21 2.49 3.21 -10.45
CA LYS A 21 2.49 4.44 -9.65
C LYS A 21 3.01 4.13 -8.26
N ASN A 22 3.54 5.14 -7.58
CA ASN A 22 4.01 4.92 -6.22
C ASN A 22 3.68 6.09 -5.31
N ALA A 23 3.66 5.81 -4.01
CA ALA A 23 3.50 6.81 -2.98
C ALA A 23 4.40 6.42 -1.81
N VAL A 24 5.06 7.39 -1.22
CA VAL A 24 6.08 7.17 -0.20
C VAL A 24 5.64 7.72 1.15
N SER A 25 5.92 6.98 2.21
CA SER A 25 5.78 7.47 3.58
C SER A 25 6.96 6.99 4.40
N PRO A 26 7.12 7.47 5.65
CA PRO A 26 8.19 6.95 6.51
C PRO A 26 8.05 5.46 6.83
N TYR A 27 6.86 4.89 6.65
CA TYR A 27 6.56 3.51 7.01
C TYR A 27 6.78 2.54 5.88
N PHE A 28 6.42 2.94 4.65
CA PHE A 28 6.56 2.06 3.49
C PHE A 28 6.39 2.85 2.20
N VAL A 29 6.82 2.22 1.12
CA VAL A 29 6.55 2.72 -0.23
C VAL A 29 5.53 1.78 -0.85
N ILE A 30 4.47 2.33 -1.39
CA ILE A 30 3.42 1.54 -2.03
C ILE A 30 3.51 1.76 -3.54
N TYR A 31 3.62 0.64 -4.28
CA TYR A 31 3.54 0.66 -5.74
C TYR A 31 2.24 -0.01 -6.14
N CYS A 32 1.58 0.52 -7.15
CA CYS A 32 0.36 -0.10 -7.64
C CYS A 32 0.19 0.09 -9.14
N ARG A 33 -0.60 -0.79 -9.73
CA ARG A 33 -0.95 -0.73 -11.14
C ARG A 33 -2.31 -1.36 -11.33
N LYS A 34 -3.20 -0.68 -12.06
CA LYS A 34 -4.50 -1.23 -12.36
C LYS A 34 -4.37 -2.38 -13.34
N THR A 35 -5.15 -3.44 -13.13
CA THR A 35 -5.17 -4.61 -14.01
C THR A 35 -6.57 -4.82 -14.55
N ARG A 36 -6.72 -5.83 -15.39
CA ARG A 36 -8.03 -6.24 -15.89
C ARG A 36 -8.72 -7.26 -15.00
N ARG A 37 -8.05 -7.69 -13.93
CA ARG A 37 -8.61 -8.66 -13.00
C ARG A 37 -9.65 -8.01 -12.11
N LYS A 38 -10.56 -8.84 -11.59
CA LYS A 38 -11.55 -8.38 -10.63
C LYS A 38 -11.02 -8.40 -9.20
N ILE A 39 -9.98 -9.19 -8.96
CA ILE A 39 -9.37 -9.36 -7.65
C ILE A 39 -8.01 -8.70 -7.65
N SER A 40 -7.68 -8.02 -6.56
CA SER A 40 -6.36 -7.42 -6.40
C SER A 40 -5.33 -8.47 -5.98
N ARG A 41 -4.06 -8.17 -6.23
CA ARG A 41 -2.95 -8.99 -5.77
C ARG A 41 -2.02 -8.13 -4.94
N LEU A 42 -1.55 -8.69 -3.81
CA LEU A 42 -0.72 -7.95 -2.85
C LEU A 42 0.58 -8.68 -2.60
N GLY A 43 1.70 -7.96 -2.73
CA GLY A 43 2.99 -8.41 -2.29
C GLY A 43 3.54 -7.46 -1.24
N ILE A 44 4.16 -8.02 -0.21
CA ILE A 44 4.82 -7.22 0.83
C ILE A 44 6.28 -7.62 0.83
N THR A 45 7.17 -6.65 0.61
CA THR A 45 8.60 -6.94 0.60
C THR A 45 9.26 -6.38 1.85
N THR A 46 10.11 -7.21 2.46
CA THR A 46 10.87 -6.84 3.64
C THR A 46 12.33 -7.16 3.37
N GLY A 47 13.11 -6.14 3.02
CA GLY A 47 14.51 -6.34 2.66
C GLY A 47 15.40 -6.61 3.86
N VAL A 48 16.62 -7.07 3.58
CA VAL A 48 17.58 -7.41 4.63
C VAL A 48 17.96 -6.20 5.48
N LYS A 49 17.80 -5.00 4.96
CA LYS A 49 18.11 -3.78 5.70
C LYS A 49 17.22 -3.59 6.93
N LEU A 50 16.06 -4.24 6.95
CA LEU A 50 15.17 -4.13 8.11
C LEU A 50 15.70 -4.89 9.31
N GLY A 51 16.59 -5.85 9.11
CA GLY A 51 17.18 -6.62 10.18
C GLY A 51 16.94 -8.10 10.00
N ASN A 52 16.93 -8.83 11.13
CA ASN A 52 16.79 -10.28 11.11
C ASN A 52 15.35 -10.72 10.78
N ALA A 53 15.14 -12.02 10.73
CA ALA A 53 13.84 -12.59 10.36
C ALA A 53 12.72 -12.15 11.29
N VAL A 54 13.00 -12.01 12.58
CA VAL A 54 11.99 -11.60 13.55
C VAL A 54 11.48 -10.20 13.23
N LYS A 55 12.39 -9.27 12.96
CA LYS A 55 12.03 -7.89 12.63
C LYS A 55 11.29 -7.81 11.30
N ARG A 56 11.76 -8.56 10.30
CA ARG A 56 11.11 -8.59 8.99
C ARG A 56 9.70 -9.17 9.07
N ASN A 57 9.52 -10.22 9.85
CA ASN A 57 8.20 -10.82 10.04
C ASN A 57 7.27 -9.87 10.78
N ARG A 58 7.79 -9.13 11.76
CA ARG A 58 6.99 -8.14 12.47
C ARG A 58 6.49 -7.05 11.53
N ALA A 59 7.37 -6.52 10.67
CA ALA A 59 6.98 -5.51 9.69
C ALA A 59 5.89 -6.06 8.78
N ARG A 60 6.09 -7.28 8.27
CA ARG A 60 5.14 -7.89 7.34
C ARG A 60 3.76 -8.07 7.99
N ARG A 61 3.73 -8.56 9.25
CA ARG A 61 2.46 -8.76 9.94
C ARG A 61 1.73 -7.44 10.17
N ARG A 62 2.46 -6.41 10.56
CA ARG A 62 1.86 -5.11 10.83
C ARG A 62 1.30 -4.49 9.56
N ILE A 63 2.04 -4.56 8.46
CA ILE A 63 1.58 -4.05 7.17
C ILE A 63 0.37 -4.84 6.69
N ARG A 64 0.42 -6.16 6.83
CA ARG A 64 -0.71 -7.00 6.41
C ARG A 64 -1.96 -6.66 7.21
N GLU A 65 -1.82 -6.37 8.49
CA GLU A 65 -2.96 -6.01 9.33
C GLU A 65 -3.57 -4.68 8.90
N VAL A 66 -2.72 -3.69 8.58
CA VAL A 66 -3.21 -2.41 8.06
C VAL A 66 -3.99 -2.64 6.77
N TYR A 67 -3.44 -3.42 5.85
CA TYR A 67 -4.10 -3.70 4.58
C TYR A 67 -5.42 -4.42 4.81
N ARG A 68 -5.41 -5.47 5.62
CA ARG A 68 -6.62 -6.25 5.88
C ARG A 68 -7.74 -5.39 6.45
N THR A 69 -7.40 -4.51 7.37
CA THR A 69 -8.39 -3.64 8.01
C THR A 69 -9.03 -2.67 7.02
N HIS A 70 -8.27 -2.22 6.04
CA HIS A 70 -8.73 -1.20 5.08
C HIS A 70 -9.08 -1.75 3.70
N GLU A 71 -8.98 -3.07 3.52
CA GLU A 71 -9.21 -3.68 2.22
C GLU A 71 -10.55 -3.32 1.60
N GLY A 72 -11.60 -3.26 2.42
CA GLY A 72 -12.93 -2.95 1.94
C GLY A 72 -13.09 -1.55 1.37
N LYS A 73 -12.16 -0.66 1.68
CA LYS A 73 -12.19 0.72 1.16
C LYS A 73 -11.47 0.85 -0.17
N LEU A 74 -10.70 -0.16 -0.55
CA LEU A 74 -9.87 -0.09 -1.75
C LEU A 74 -10.63 -0.54 -2.97
N LEU A 75 -10.39 0.14 -4.10
CA LEU A 75 -10.92 -0.31 -5.38
C LEU A 75 -10.27 -1.64 -5.76
N PRO A 76 -11.04 -2.57 -6.33
CA PRO A 76 -10.49 -3.88 -6.70
C PRO A 76 -9.72 -3.82 -8.02
N GLY A 77 -8.99 -4.91 -8.29
CA GLY A 77 -8.35 -5.08 -9.60
C GLY A 77 -6.99 -4.42 -9.73
N TYR A 78 -6.28 -4.23 -8.62
CA TYR A 78 -4.93 -3.65 -8.64
C TYR A 78 -3.89 -4.66 -8.24
N ASP A 79 -2.72 -4.58 -8.87
CA ASP A 79 -1.50 -5.21 -8.36
C ASP A 79 -0.84 -4.18 -7.44
N ILE A 80 -0.53 -4.60 -6.22
CA ILE A 80 -0.02 -3.72 -5.18
C ILE A 80 1.21 -4.36 -4.56
N VAL A 81 2.29 -3.60 -4.43
CA VAL A 81 3.47 -4.02 -3.66
C VAL A 81 3.75 -2.97 -2.61
N ILE A 82 3.87 -3.41 -1.38
CA ILE A 82 4.23 -2.55 -0.26
C ILE A 82 5.64 -2.91 0.18
N VAL A 83 6.56 -1.96 0.03
CA VAL A 83 7.97 -2.13 0.41
C VAL A 83 8.14 -1.56 1.80
N ALA A 84 8.43 -2.43 2.77
CA ALA A 84 8.56 -2.02 4.16
C ALA A 84 9.80 -1.17 4.39
N ARG A 85 9.67 -0.15 5.22
CA ARG A 85 10.77 0.66 5.71
C ARG A 85 10.92 0.38 7.21
N THR A 86 12.06 0.74 7.78
CA THR A 86 12.37 0.40 9.18
C THR A 86 11.29 0.85 10.15
N ARG A 87 10.71 2.02 9.91
CA ARG A 87 9.68 2.54 10.82
C ARG A 87 8.45 1.63 10.92
N SER A 88 8.20 0.80 9.91
CA SER A 88 7.07 -0.13 9.96
C SER A 88 7.22 -1.18 11.07
N ILE A 89 8.44 -1.39 11.57
CA ILE A 89 8.70 -2.32 12.66
C ILE A 89 8.33 -1.71 14.01
N TYR A 90 8.67 -0.44 14.20
CA TYR A 90 8.67 0.20 15.52
C TYR A 90 7.68 1.35 15.69
N GLY A 91 7.21 1.94 14.59
CA GLY A 91 6.38 3.12 14.66
C GLY A 91 4.99 2.83 15.19
N ARG A 92 4.24 3.90 15.48
CA ARG A 92 2.88 3.78 16.01
C ARG A 92 1.96 3.22 14.93
N PHE A 93 1.12 2.28 15.33
CA PHE A 93 0.24 1.61 14.39
C PHE A 93 -0.79 2.58 13.80
N ASP A 94 -1.33 3.47 14.61
CA ASP A 94 -2.31 4.43 14.13
C ASP A 94 -1.72 5.41 13.10
N GLU A 95 -0.47 5.81 13.28
CA GLU A 95 0.21 6.64 12.29
C GLU A 95 0.43 5.88 10.99
N MET A 96 0.80 4.60 11.12
CA MET A 96 0.98 3.74 9.95
C MET A 96 -0.32 3.62 9.17
N GLU A 97 -1.45 3.43 9.87
CA GLU A 97 -2.75 3.37 9.23
C GLU A 97 -3.09 4.68 8.51
N HIS A 98 -2.80 5.80 9.17
CA HIS A 98 -3.06 7.10 8.56
C HIS A 98 -2.25 7.27 7.27
N CYS A 99 -0.96 6.92 7.32
CA CYS A 99 -0.11 7.00 6.13
C CYS A 99 -0.63 6.10 5.01
N PHE A 100 -1.06 4.89 5.37
CA PHE A 100 -1.60 3.94 4.39
C PHE A 100 -2.80 4.55 3.66
N VAL A 101 -3.75 5.08 4.41
CA VAL A 101 -4.96 5.66 3.82
C VAL A 101 -4.60 6.84 2.92
N GLN A 102 -3.71 7.71 3.37
CA GLN A 102 -3.30 8.86 2.57
C GLN A 102 -2.59 8.45 1.29
N GLN A 103 -1.71 7.45 1.38
CA GLN A 103 -1.01 6.94 0.21
C GLN A 103 -1.99 6.29 -0.78
N MET A 104 -2.96 5.53 -0.28
CA MET A 104 -3.95 4.89 -1.14
C MET A 104 -4.87 5.90 -1.81
N LYS A 105 -5.22 6.98 -1.12
CA LYS A 105 -5.96 8.08 -1.73
C LYS A 105 -5.16 8.73 -2.84
N LYS A 106 -3.88 8.97 -2.58
CA LYS A 106 -3.00 9.58 -3.57
C LYS A 106 -2.86 8.71 -4.82
N LEU A 107 -2.84 7.39 -4.62
CA LEU A 107 -2.70 6.45 -5.72
C LEU A 107 -4.03 6.17 -6.44
N GLY A 108 -5.14 6.63 -5.89
CA GLY A 108 -6.44 6.45 -6.50
C GLY A 108 -7.16 5.16 -6.12
N LEU A 109 -6.63 4.38 -5.17
CA LEU A 109 -7.29 3.15 -4.74
C LEU A 109 -8.39 3.41 -3.72
N ILE A 110 -8.33 4.52 -3.01
CA ILE A 110 -9.42 4.98 -2.16
C ILE A 110 -9.98 6.23 -2.81
N PRO A 111 -11.21 6.16 -3.36
CA PRO A 111 -11.78 7.34 -4.01
C PRO A 111 -12.10 8.42 -2.99
N ALA A 112 -11.89 9.67 -3.39
CA ALA A 112 -12.24 10.80 -2.53
C ALA A 112 -13.75 10.94 -2.47
N ARG A 113 -14.24 11.42 -1.32
CA ARG A 113 -15.65 11.79 -1.21
C ARG A 113 -15.91 13.01 -2.09
N LYS A 114 -17.16 13.18 -2.52
CA LYS A 114 -17.49 14.32 -3.37
C LYS A 114 -17.04 15.65 -2.78
N GLY A 115 -17.25 15.83 -1.49
CA GLY A 115 -16.81 17.07 -0.82
C GLY A 115 -15.30 17.21 -0.81
N GLU A 116 -14.60 16.12 -0.59
CA GLU A 116 -13.14 16.12 -0.58
C GLU A 116 -12.60 16.46 -1.96
N GLU A 117 -13.22 15.89 -3.00
CA GLU A 117 -12.81 16.18 -4.37
C GLU A 117 -12.90 17.68 -4.68
N ARG A 118 -14.01 18.29 -4.33
CA ARG A 118 -14.19 19.71 -4.58
C ARG A 118 -13.18 20.55 -3.84
N LEU A 119 -12.93 20.20 -2.58
CA LEU A 119 -11.94 20.91 -1.78
C LEU A 119 -10.54 20.71 -2.32
N GLY A 120 -10.24 19.49 -2.73
CA GLY A 120 -8.92 19.17 -3.28
C GLY A 120 -8.63 19.92 -4.57
N LYS A 121 -9.64 20.16 -5.35
CA LYS A 121 -9.46 20.91 -6.60
C LYS A 121 -9.34 22.40 -6.36
N GLY A 122 -10.05 22.85 -5.37
CA GLY A 122 -9.97 24.25 -5.01
C GLY A 122 -8.70 24.60 -4.35
N ASP A 123 -8.05 23.79 -4.08
CA ASP A 123 -6.98 23.94 -3.47
C ASP A 123 -5.77 23.40 -3.76
N LYS A 124 -6.33 23.02 -4.14
CA LYS A 124 -5.81 22.39 -4.25
C LYS A 124 -5.10 22.41 -4.06
N PRO A 125 -5.30 22.31 -3.68
CA PRO A 125 -5.01 21.98 -3.25
C PRO A 125 -4.36 21.61 -3.06
N GLN A 126 -4.50 21.19 -3.02
CA GLN A 126 -4.47 20.58 -2.65
C GLN A 126 -3.95 20.41 -2.58
#